data_1366f6e57d872375f47074f36c83a9ca
#
_entry.id   1366f6e57d872375f47074f36c83a9ca
#
_cell.length_a   1.000
_cell.length_b   1.000
_cell.length_c   1.000
_cell.angle_alpha   90.00
_cell.angle_beta   90.00
_cell.angle_gamma   90.00
#
_symmetry.space_group_name_H-M   'P 1'
#
loop_
_entity.id
_entity.type
_entity.pdbx_description
1 polymer ?
#
loop_
_entity_poly.entity_id
_entity_poly.type
_entity_poly.pdbx_seq_one_letter_code
_entity_poly.pdbx_strand_id
1 'polypeptide(L)'
;MATITERQPGVYFAQVFLPPTAAGEKGRQVGKVFRGRKKAVRADVAEWEASLRGTAPGTVGATVADLLELWQQAKAFDWQPTTVAAHRSRASLISADLGTVRLVDLDPFRIDGWLAQMRRNGVGEGAIKSRVGTLRAALSWGISRRMLRSNPVVDAAPRLKTGRRTARPEPEQVVAILAAAAQEGPRAALALRLAAVAGARSAEVVALRWDDLSGDRLTITRQRHSQRRTAIIREQTKTGGSRTVVLDAATVEAIHAWHRAADEIAGAPTVWMLSEPGASEPPSPRWLYEVFVRAGRSAGITTGRAGLVLHDLRHWAASTALRDGQDPVTVAARLGHSPETLLRVYAQEVEQGQEGVAASLASRLDG
;
A
#
# COMPACT_ATOMS: atom_id res chain seq x y z
N MET A 1 9.09 -21.89 -29.67
CA MET A 1 8.14 -22.98 -30.01
C MET A 1 8.90 -24.14 -30.59
N ALA A 2 8.48 -25.36 -30.25
CA ALA A 2 9.03 -26.57 -30.88
C ALA A 2 8.62 -26.63 -32.35
N THR A 3 9.55 -26.95 -33.23
CA THR A 3 9.26 -27.29 -34.63
C THR A 3 8.96 -28.79 -34.66
N ILE A 4 7.77 -29.18 -35.20
CA ILE A 4 7.32 -30.57 -35.28
C ILE A 4 7.27 -31.00 -36.75
N THR A 5 8.05 -32.04 -37.09
CA THR A 5 8.10 -32.59 -38.41
C THR A 5 7.67 -34.05 -38.40
N GLU A 6 6.68 -34.43 -39.21
CA GLU A 6 6.26 -35.82 -39.37
C GLU A 6 7.28 -36.54 -40.29
N ARG A 7 7.92 -37.60 -39.80
CA ARG A 7 8.93 -38.39 -40.54
C ARG A 7 8.34 -39.65 -41.16
N GLN A 8 7.32 -40.20 -40.53
CA GLN A 8 6.53 -41.36 -41.01
C GLN A 8 5.13 -41.26 -40.37
N PRO A 9 4.12 -41.92 -40.94
CA PRO A 9 2.78 -41.91 -40.34
C PRO A 9 2.80 -42.25 -38.87
N GLY A 10 2.36 -41.31 -38.01
CA GLY A 10 2.33 -41.44 -36.57
C GLY A 10 3.69 -41.29 -35.84
N VAL A 11 4.77 -40.91 -36.54
CA VAL A 11 6.11 -40.63 -35.95
C VAL A 11 6.53 -39.20 -36.23
N TYR A 12 6.68 -38.42 -35.19
CA TYR A 12 6.98 -37.01 -35.27
C TYR A 12 8.33 -36.71 -34.59
N PHE A 13 9.14 -35.87 -35.25
CA PHE A 13 10.37 -35.35 -34.65
C PHE A 13 10.15 -33.91 -34.23
N ALA A 14 10.32 -33.61 -32.96
CA ALA A 14 10.21 -32.26 -32.43
C ALA A 14 11.60 -31.70 -32.07
N GLN A 15 11.85 -30.45 -32.42
CA GLN A 15 13.09 -29.72 -32.09
C GLN A 15 12.75 -28.43 -31.35
N VAL A 16 13.51 -28.15 -30.28
CA VAL A 16 13.41 -26.92 -29.48
C VAL A 16 14.77 -26.26 -29.40
N PHE A 17 14.83 -24.98 -29.73
CA PHE A 17 16.00 -24.16 -29.46
C PHE A 17 15.92 -23.64 -28.01
N LEU A 18 16.96 -23.89 -27.23
CA LEU A 18 17.14 -23.38 -25.88
C LEU A 18 18.16 -22.24 -25.95
N PRO A 19 17.78 -20.99 -25.63
CA PRO A 19 18.73 -19.89 -25.60
C PRO A 19 19.77 -20.11 -24.48
N PRO A 20 20.93 -19.42 -24.55
CA PRO A 20 21.95 -19.50 -23.52
C PRO A 20 21.39 -19.07 -22.15
N THR A 21 21.83 -19.73 -21.09
CA THR A 21 21.42 -19.45 -19.70
C THR A 21 22.34 -18.47 -18.99
N ALA A 22 23.55 -18.26 -19.53
CA ALA A 22 24.53 -17.30 -19.01
C ALA A 22 25.24 -16.54 -20.15
N ALA A 23 25.81 -15.39 -19.83
CA ALA A 23 26.59 -14.61 -20.75
C ALA A 23 27.85 -15.41 -21.20
N GLY A 24 28.01 -15.64 -22.52
CA GLY A 24 29.12 -16.41 -23.11
C GLY A 24 28.75 -17.86 -23.50
N GLU A 25 27.59 -18.38 -23.10
CA GLU A 25 27.13 -19.70 -23.59
C GLU A 25 26.47 -19.59 -24.96
N LYS A 26 26.62 -20.64 -25.79
CA LYS A 26 25.89 -20.76 -27.06
C LYS A 26 24.55 -21.46 -26.80
N GLY A 27 23.46 -20.94 -27.40
CA GLY A 27 22.18 -21.62 -27.41
C GLY A 27 22.29 -23.01 -28.03
N ARG A 28 21.53 -23.99 -27.52
CA ARG A 28 21.56 -25.37 -28.02
C ARG A 28 20.19 -25.81 -28.55
N GLN A 29 20.22 -26.65 -29.59
CA GLN A 29 19.05 -27.28 -30.16
C GLN A 29 18.90 -28.69 -29.54
N VAL A 30 17.70 -29.01 -29.04
CA VAL A 30 17.37 -30.32 -28.45
C VAL A 30 16.24 -30.91 -29.28
N GLY A 31 16.38 -32.18 -29.68
CA GLY A 31 15.38 -32.90 -30.47
C GLY A 31 14.91 -34.17 -29.79
N LYS A 32 13.64 -34.53 -29.96
CA LYS A 32 13.04 -35.78 -29.45
C LYS A 32 12.01 -36.34 -30.44
N VAL A 33 11.90 -37.67 -30.50
CA VAL A 33 10.92 -38.38 -31.31
C VAL A 33 9.69 -38.70 -30.47
N PHE A 34 8.51 -38.45 -31.02
CA PHE A 34 7.22 -38.75 -30.42
C PHE A 34 6.42 -39.66 -31.36
N ARG A 35 5.63 -40.57 -30.79
CA ARG A 35 4.79 -41.52 -31.54
C ARG A 35 3.36 -41.41 -31.09
N GLY A 36 2.40 -41.39 -32.02
CA GLY A 36 0.99 -41.34 -31.69
C GLY A 36 0.15 -40.55 -32.68
N ARG A 37 -1.10 -40.28 -32.34
CA ARG A 37 -1.98 -39.43 -33.14
C ARG A 37 -1.53 -37.98 -33.05
N LYS A 38 -1.59 -37.26 -34.18
CA LYS A 38 -1.08 -35.84 -34.29
C LYS A 38 -1.53 -34.91 -33.16
N LYS A 39 -2.79 -35.05 -32.68
CA LYS A 39 -3.34 -34.23 -31.58
C LYS A 39 -2.68 -34.55 -30.23
N ALA A 40 -2.45 -35.84 -29.92
CA ALA A 40 -1.79 -36.29 -28.71
C ALA A 40 -0.30 -35.88 -28.71
N VAL A 41 0.39 -36.12 -29.84
CA VAL A 41 1.81 -35.75 -30.01
C VAL A 41 2.02 -34.24 -29.81
N ARG A 42 1.10 -33.38 -30.26
CA ARG A 42 1.21 -31.93 -30.01
C ARG A 42 1.17 -31.60 -28.51
N ALA A 43 0.33 -32.29 -27.74
CA ALA A 43 0.27 -32.11 -26.29
C ALA A 43 1.55 -32.59 -25.61
N ASP A 44 2.04 -33.80 -25.98
CA ASP A 44 3.28 -34.38 -25.44
C ASP A 44 4.51 -33.53 -25.77
N VAL A 45 4.59 -32.99 -27.00
CA VAL A 45 5.67 -32.08 -27.40
C VAL A 45 5.60 -30.77 -26.59
N ALA A 46 4.44 -30.23 -26.37
CA ALA A 46 4.26 -29.03 -25.56
C ALA A 46 4.70 -29.26 -24.10
N GLU A 47 4.35 -30.41 -23.52
CA GLU A 47 4.79 -30.80 -22.18
C GLU A 47 6.31 -31.03 -22.11
N TRP A 48 6.88 -31.68 -23.11
CA TRP A 48 8.32 -31.86 -23.22
C TRP A 48 9.07 -30.53 -23.39
N GLU A 49 8.58 -29.62 -24.24
CA GLU A 49 9.14 -28.27 -24.38
C GLU A 49 9.09 -27.53 -23.04
N ALA A 50 7.99 -27.61 -22.31
CA ALA A 50 7.84 -27.04 -20.99
C ALA A 50 8.84 -27.61 -19.99
N SER A 51 9.05 -28.94 -19.99
CA SER A 51 10.04 -29.61 -19.14
C SER A 51 11.47 -29.16 -19.44
N LEU A 52 11.82 -29.02 -20.70
CA LEU A 52 13.15 -28.50 -21.13
C LEU A 52 13.35 -27.04 -20.73
N ARG A 53 12.28 -26.29 -20.69
CA ARG A 53 12.27 -24.87 -20.27
C ARG A 53 12.12 -24.72 -18.76
N GLY A 54 12.01 -25.82 -18.00
CA GLY A 54 11.89 -25.81 -16.54
C GLY A 54 10.55 -25.26 -16.02
N THR A 55 9.51 -25.28 -16.88
CA THR A 55 8.13 -24.98 -16.49
C THR A 55 7.44 -26.24 -15.94
N ALA A 56 6.56 -26.07 -14.93
CA ALA A 56 5.85 -27.21 -14.35
C ALA A 56 4.90 -27.86 -15.38
N PRO A 57 4.75 -29.21 -15.36
CA PRO A 57 3.70 -29.88 -16.13
C PRO A 57 2.34 -29.26 -15.81
N GLY A 58 1.52 -29.01 -16.84
CA GLY A 58 0.18 -28.41 -16.69
C GLY A 58 0.11 -26.89 -16.83
N THR A 59 1.26 -26.17 -16.92
CA THR A 59 1.27 -24.70 -17.16
C THR A 59 1.42 -24.33 -18.64
N VAL A 60 1.47 -25.32 -19.53
CA VAL A 60 1.47 -25.12 -20.97
C VAL A 60 0.13 -24.54 -21.39
N GLY A 61 0.11 -23.26 -21.77
CA GLY A 61 -1.11 -22.56 -22.14
C GLY A 61 -1.69 -21.65 -21.01
N ALA A 62 -1.17 -21.73 -19.79
CA ALA A 62 -1.61 -20.85 -18.70
C ALA A 62 -1.45 -19.38 -19.09
N THR A 63 -2.47 -18.60 -18.79
CA THR A 63 -2.55 -17.17 -19.06
C THR A 63 -2.23 -16.32 -17.84
N VAL A 64 -2.10 -15.02 -18.04
CA VAL A 64 -1.97 -14.05 -16.94
C VAL A 64 -3.20 -14.09 -16.02
N ALA A 65 -4.40 -14.29 -16.56
CA ALA A 65 -5.61 -14.41 -15.74
C ALA A 65 -5.56 -15.64 -14.85
N ASP A 66 -5.15 -16.80 -15.36
CA ASP A 66 -5.01 -18.03 -14.59
C ASP A 66 -3.99 -17.87 -13.47
N LEU A 67 -2.84 -17.25 -13.75
CA LEU A 67 -1.83 -16.96 -12.74
C LEU A 67 -2.38 -16.06 -11.62
N LEU A 68 -3.07 -14.99 -11.98
CA LEU A 68 -3.63 -14.03 -11.02
C LEU A 68 -4.68 -14.69 -10.13
N GLU A 69 -5.51 -15.56 -10.69
CA GLU A 69 -6.51 -16.32 -9.93
C GLU A 69 -5.85 -17.28 -8.94
N LEU A 70 -4.94 -18.13 -9.40
CA LEU A 70 -4.21 -19.09 -8.57
C LEU A 70 -3.43 -18.39 -7.45
N TRP A 71 -2.76 -17.28 -7.78
CA TRP A 71 -2.02 -16.49 -6.79
C TRP A 71 -2.94 -15.90 -5.71
N GLN A 72 -4.10 -15.36 -6.10
CA GLN A 72 -5.08 -14.82 -5.15
C GLN A 72 -5.65 -15.92 -4.25
N GLN A 73 -5.99 -17.08 -4.81
CA GLN A 73 -6.46 -18.23 -4.03
C GLN A 73 -5.40 -18.69 -3.03
N ALA A 74 -4.15 -18.85 -3.46
CA ALA A 74 -3.04 -19.27 -2.60
C ALA A 74 -2.72 -18.29 -1.47
N LYS A 75 -2.96 -16.98 -1.71
CA LYS A 75 -2.63 -15.91 -0.76
C LYS A 75 -3.82 -15.42 0.07
N ALA A 76 -5.04 -15.86 -0.23
CA ALA A 76 -6.25 -15.39 0.44
C ALA A 76 -6.23 -15.61 1.96
N PHE A 77 -5.60 -16.68 2.43
CA PHE A 77 -5.49 -17.01 3.86
C PHE A 77 -4.42 -16.17 4.57
N ASP A 78 -3.36 -15.77 3.85
CA ASP A 78 -2.25 -15.00 4.42
C ASP A 78 -2.59 -13.50 4.50
N TRP A 79 -3.52 -13.03 3.67
CA TRP A 79 -3.78 -11.60 3.53
C TRP A 79 -4.93 -11.09 4.38
N GLN A 80 -4.77 -9.87 4.83
CA GLN A 80 -5.85 -9.14 5.44
C GLN A 80 -6.99 -8.88 4.44
N PRO A 81 -8.27 -8.90 4.84
CA PRO A 81 -9.42 -8.71 3.96
C PRO A 81 -9.33 -7.48 3.05
N THR A 82 -8.80 -6.36 3.57
CA THR A 82 -8.55 -5.14 2.79
C THR A 82 -7.48 -5.34 1.72
N THR A 83 -6.44 -6.13 2.00
CA THR A 83 -5.39 -6.50 1.06
C THR A 83 -5.95 -7.41 -0.04
N VAL A 84 -6.76 -8.41 0.34
CA VAL A 84 -7.48 -9.28 -0.61
C VAL A 84 -8.34 -8.45 -1.56
N ALA A 85 -9.16 -7.54 -1.03
CA ALA A 85 -10.02 -6.68 -1.84
C ALA A 85 -9.21 -5.79 -2.80
N ALA A 86 -8.10 -5.20 -2.32
CA ALA A 86 -7.23 -4.37 -3.12
C ALA A 86 -6.54 -5.15 -4.24
N HIS A 87 -6.03 -6.35 -3.97
CA HIS A 87 -5.41 -7.20 -4.99
C HIS A 87 -6.44 -7.73 -5.98
N ARG A 88 -7.63 -8.11 -5.52
CA ARG A 88 -8.73 -8.55 -6.40
C ARG A 88 -9.11 -7.46 -7.40
N SER A 89 -9.31 -6.21 -6.95
CA SER A 89 -9.62 -5.08 -7.81
C SER A 89 -8.52 -4.82 -8.85
N ARG A 90 -7.25 -4.87 -8.43
CA ARG A 90 -6.12 -4.66 -9.34
C ARG A 90 -5.96 -5.82 -10.31
N ALA A 91 -6.12 -7.06 -9.86
CA ALA A 91 -6.05 -8.25 -10.70
C ALA A 91 -7.15 -8.24 -11.78
N SER A 92 -8.38 -7.82 -11.45
CA SER A 92 -9.45 -7.65 -12.44
C SER A 92 -9.06 -6.66 -13.54
N LEU A 93 -8.44 -5.51 -13.17
CA LEU A 93 -7.97 -4.52 -14.15
C LEU A 93 -6.79 -5.03 -14.99
N ILE A 94 -5.88 -5.80 -14.39
CA ILE A 94 -4.76 -6.42 -15.12
C ILE A 94 -5.29 -7.50 -16.07
N SER A 95 -6.26 -8.30 -15.62
CA SER A 95 -6.87 -9.34 -16.45
C SER A 95 -7.66 -8.76 -17.63
N ALA A 96 -8.26 -7.59 -17.49
CA ALA A 96 -8.92 -6.90 -18.61
C ALA A 96 -7.90 -6.50 -19.71
N ASP A 97 -6.68 -6.14 -19.34
CA ASP A 97 -5.65 -5.69 -20.26
C ASP A 97 -4.76 -6.85 -20.80
N LEU A 98 -4.37 -7.78 -19.91
CA LEU A 98 -3.37 -8.81 -20.19
C LEU A 98 -3.88 -10.24 -19.95
N GLY A 99 -5.12 -10.43 -19.50
CA GLY A 99 -5.62 -11.71 -19.00
C GLY A 99 -5.51 -12.86 -20.00
N THR A 100 -5.73 -12.61 -21.28
CA THR A 100 -5.66 -13.62 -22.36
C THR A 100 -4.23 -13.92 -22.82
N VAL A 101 -3.25 -13.15 -22.37
CA VAL A 101 -1.85 -13.35 -22.75
C VAL A 101 -1.32 -14.60 -22.06
N ARG A 102 -0.78 -15.55 -22.83
CA ARG A 102 -0.13 -16.72 -22.26
C ARG A 102 1.14 -16.29 -21.52
N LEU A 103 1.45 -16.96 -20.41
CA LEU A 103 2.63 -16.65 -19.60
C LEU A 103 3.95 -16.76 -20.38
N VAL A 104 4.00 -17.69 -21.35
CA VAL A 104 5.17 -17.86 -22.21
C VAL A 104 5.36 -16.74 -23.26
N ASP A 105 4.30 -15.98 -23.54
CA ASP A 105 4.29 -14.87 -24.48
C ASP A 105 4.38 -13.50 -23.76
N LEU A 106 4.42 -13.50 -22.43
CA LEU A 106 4.56 -12.30 -21.62
C LEU A 106 6.04 -11.95 -21.50
N ASP A 107 6.49 -10.99 -22.29
CA ASP A 107 7.85 -10.50 -22.35
C ASP A 107 7.99 -9.04 -21.89
N PRO A 108 9.22 -8.51 -21.70
CA PRO A 108 9.43 -7.13 -21.29
C PRO A 108 8.83 -6.10 -22.25
N PHE A 109 8.87 -6.37 -23.57
CA PHE A 109 8.33 -5.46 -24.58
C PHE A 109 6.81 -5.31 -24.44
N ARG A 110 6.12 -6.41 -24.13
CA ARG A 110 4.68 -6.38 -23.87
C ARG A 110 4.34 -5.63 -22.58
N ILE A 111 5.19 -5.71 -21.55
CA ILE A 111 5.05 -4.90 -20.33
C ILE A 111 5.17 -3.41 -20.65
N ASP A 112 6.16 -3.01 -21.45
CA ASP A 112 6.33 -1.61 -21.85
C ASP A 112 5.14 -1.12 -22.68
N GLY A 113 4.63 -1.93 -23.61
CA GLY A 113 3.42 -1.64 -24.37
C GLY A 113 2.18 -1.43 -23.48
N TRP A 114 2.00 -2.27 -22.44
CA TRP A 114 0.93 -2.15 -21.47
C TRP A 114 1.04 -0.86 -20.64
N LEU A 115 2.24 -0.50 -20.19
CA LEU A 115 2.49 0.76 -19.49
C LEU A 115 2.15 1.97 -20.35
N ALA A 116 2.60 1.96 -21.61
CA ALA A 116 2.30 3.02 -22.56
C ALA A 116 0.77 3.13 -22.80
N GLN A 117 0.07 2.00 -22.91
CA GLN A 117 -1.38 1.96 -23.08
C GLN A 117 -2.10 2.56 -21.85
N MET A 118 -1.72 2.18 -20.63
CA MET A 118 -2.31 2.76 -19.40
C MET A 118 -2.13 4.28 -19.35
N ARG A 119 -0.94 4.79 -19.74
CA ARG A 119 -0.68 6.23 -19.79
C ARG A 119 -1.53 6.94 -20.84
N ARG A 120 -1.65 6.38 -22.04
CA ARG A 120 -2.55 6.94 -23.09
C ARG A 120 -4.00 6.98 -22.62
N ASN A 121 -4.44 6.00 -21.86
CA ASN A 121 -5.80 5.94 -21.28
C ASN A 121 -5.96 6.85 -20.04
N GLY A 122 -4.97 7.71 -19.71
CA GLY A 122 -5.04 8.65 -18.61
C GLY A 122 -4.98 8.02 -17.21
N VAL A 123 -4.50 6.77 -17.10
CA VAL A 123 -4.32 6.12 -15.78
C VAL A 123 -3.21 6.82 -15.01
N GLY A 124 -3.52 7.30 -13.81
CA GLY A 124 -2.54 8.01 -12.97
C GLY A 124 -1.36 7.10 -12.54
N GLU A 125 -0.15 7.66 -12.45
CA GLU A 125 1.10 6.92 -12.15
C GLU A 125 1.04 6.09 -10.86
N GLY A 126 0.33 6.55 -9.81
CA GLY A 126 0.13 5.77 -8.59
C GLY A 126 -0.68 4.48 -8.81
N ALA A 127 -1.70 4.54 -9.69
CA ALA A 127 -2.50 3.38 -10.07
C ALA A 127 -1.67 2.42 -10.95
N ILE A 128 -0.88 2.96 -11.89
CA ILE A 128 0.07 2.19 -12.71
C ILE A 128 1.04 1.44 -11.78
N LYS A 129 1.71 2.15 -10.88
CA LYS A 129 2.63 1.56 -9.89
C LYS A 129 2.00 0.43 -9.09
N SER A 130 0.75 0.62 -8.66
CA SER A 130 0.01 -0.38 -7.88
C SER A 130 -0.34 -1.63 -8.71
N ARG A 131 -0.74 -1.47 -9.98
CA ARG A 131 -1.02 -2.59 -10.89
C ARG A 131 0.26 -3.35 -11.22
N VAL A 132 1.33 -2.63 -11.59
CA VAL A 132 2.66 -3.21 -11.85
C VAL A 132 3.19 -3.97 -10.64
N GLY A 133 3.06 -3.42 -9.43
CA GLY A 133 3.45 -4.10 -8.19
C GLY A 133 2.66 -5.37 -7.94
N THR A 134 1.34 -5.38 -8.23
CA THR A 134 0.50 -6.58 -8.12
C THR A 134 0.91 -7.64 -9.15
N LEU A 135 1.10 -7.28 -10.41
CA LEU A 135 1.56 -8.21 -11.46
C LEU A 135 2.94 -8.77 -11.13
N ARG A 136 3.88 -7.92 -10.71
CA ARG A 136 5.23 -8.35 -10.28
C ARG A 136 5.17 -9.39 -9.16
N ALA A 137 4.33 -9.17 -8.16
CA ALA A 137 4.18 -10.11 -7.03
C ALA A 137 3.59 -11.45 -7.48
N ALA A 138 2.57 -11.43 -8.33
CA ALA A 138 1.96 -12.65 -8.88
C ALA A 138 2.95 -13.44 -9.75
N LEU A 139 3.70 -12.76 -10.62
CA LEU A 139 4.73 -13.39 -11.46
C LEU A 139 5.87 -13.98 -10.62
N SER A 140 6.34 -13.27 -9.59
CA SER A 140 7.36 -13.80 -8.67
C SER A 140 6.88 -15.05 -7.91
N TRP A 141 5.61 -15.06 -7.51
CA TRP A 141 4.99 -16.26 -6.95
C TRP A 141 4.90 -17.39 -8.00
N GLY A 142 4.53 -17.08 -9.24
CA GLY A 142 4.50 -18.05 -10.33
C GLY A 142 5.87 -18.69 -10.60
N ILE A 143 6.97 -17.91 -10.49
CA ILE A 143 8.33 -18.45 -10.58
C ILE A 143 8.61 -19.46 -9.46
N SER A 144 8.23 -19.13 -8.21
CA SER A 144 8.38 -20.08 -7.08
C SER A 144 7.60 -21.39 -7.27
N ARG A 145 6.58 -21.37 -8.13
CA ARG A 145 5.77 -22.53 -8.55
C ARG A 145 6.20 -23.12 -9.89
N ARG A 146 7.31 -22.66 -10.45
CA ARG A 146 7.87 -23.10 -11.75
C ARG A 146 6.92 -22.87 -12.94
N MET A 147 5.99 -21.92 -12.84
CA MET A 147 5.09 -21.52 -13.95
C MET A 147 5.80 -20.64 -14.97
N LEU A 148 6.85 -19.91 -14.54
CA LEU A 148 7.69 -19.05 -15.37
C LEU A 148 9.15 -19.21 -14.94
N ARG A 149 10.07 -18.79 -15.84
CA ARG A 149 11.52 -18.77 -15.56
C ARG A 149 11.99 -17.45 -14.98
N SER A 150 11.52 -16.35 -15.53
CA SER A 150 11.88 -14.99 -15.12
C SER A 150 10.62 -14.14 -14.95
N ASN A 151 10.79 -12.97 -14.36
CA ASN A 151 9.71 -12.01 -14.17
C ASN A 151 9.84 -10.89 -15.19
N PRO A 152 9.02 -10.86 -16.26
CA PRO A 152 9.14 -9.85 -17.31
C PRO A 152 9.00 -8.41 -16.79
N VAL A 153 8.31 -8.20 -15.67
CA VAL A 153 8.19 -6.87 -15.03
C VAL A 153 9.52 -6.45 -14.39
N VAL A 154 10.32 -7.40 -13.89
CA VAL A 154 11.66 -7.11 -13.36
C VAL A 154 12.61 -6.88 -14.50
N ASP A 155 12.54 -7.73 -15.53
CA ASP A 155 13.42 -7.68 -16.69
C ASP A 155 13.22 -6.40 -17.54
N ALA A 156 11.95 -5.92 -17.65
CA ALA A 156 11.61 -4.64 -18.27
C ALA A 156 12.15 -3.45 -17.46
N ALA A 157 12.39 -3.62 -16.15
CA ALA A 157 12.83 -2.56 -15.24
C ALA A 157 12.09 -1.23 -15.42
N PRO A 158 10.75 -1.20 -15.41
CA PRO A 158 10.00 -0.05 -15.85
C PRO A 158 10.28 1.18 -14.97
N ARG A 159 10.58 2.30 -15.61
CA ARG A 159 10.70 3.60 -14.94
C ARG A 159 9.31 4.09 -14.57
N LEU A 160 8.88 3.79 -13.35
CA LEU A 160 7.64 4.31 -12.79
C LEU A 160 7.93 5.66 -12.14
N LYS A 161 7.18 6.67 -12.52
CA LYS A 161 7.28 7.97 -11.85
C LYS A 161 7.00 7.79 -10.37
N THR A 162 7.82 8.40 -9.53
CA THR A 162 7.53 8.47 -8.10
C THR A 162 6.16 9.13 -7.92
N GLY A 163 5.35 8.57 -7.04
CA GLY A 163 4.02 9.10 -6.74
C GLY A 163 4.09 10.57 -6.32
N ARG A 164 2.92 11.16 -6.09
CA ARG A 164 2.80 12.52 -5.56
C ARG A 164 3.83 12.73 -4.44
N ARG A 165 4.62 13.79 -4.57
CA ARG A 165 5.48 14.26 -3.48
C ARG A 165 4.58 14.44 -2.25
N THR A 166 4.95 13.88 -1.13
CA THR A 166 4.25 14.09 0.15
C THR A 166 4.16 15.59 0.37
N ALA A 167 2.93 16.14 0.32
CA ALA A 167 2.74 17.54 0.63
C ALA A 167 2.98 17.69 2.13
N ARG A 168 3.74 18.72 2.47
CA ARG A 168 3.95 19.11 3.86
C ARG A 168 3.15 20.36 4.06
N PRO A 169 2.06 20.33 4.81
CA PRO A 169 1.30 21.54 5.09
C PRO A 169 2.16 22.47 5.94
N GLU A 170 2.09 23.75 5.64
CA GLU A 170 2.69 24.78 6.47
C GLU A 170 1.92 24.90 7.79
N PRO A 171 2.54 25.32 8.90
CA PRO A 171 1.90 25.46 10.20
C PRO A 171 0.59 26.26 10.13
N GLU A 172 0.59 27.36 9.38
CA GLU A 172 -0.56 28.26 9.20
C GLU A 172 -1.74 27.54 8.53
N GLN A 173 -1.45 26.65 7.59
CA GLN A 173 -2.49 25.84 6.93
C GLN A 173 -3.12 24.85 7.90
N VAL A 174 -2.32 24.23 8.76
CA VAL A 174 -2.83 23.30 9.80
C VAL A 174 -3.70 24.07 10.78
N VAL A 175 -3.22 25.20 11.27
CA VAL A 175 -3.98 26.08 12.20
C VAL A 175 -5.31 26.51 11.57
N ALA A 176 -5.31 26.95 10.31
CA ALA A 176 -6.51 27.38 9.62
C ALA A 176 -7.51 26.23 9.43
N ILE A 177 -7.04 25.01 9.09
CA ILE A 177 -7.89 23.83 8.97
C ILE A 177 -8.51 23.45 10.33
N LEU A 178 -7.72 23.49 11.42
CA LEU A 178 -8.23 23.19 12.77
C LEU A 178 -9.25 24.23 13.24
N ALA A 179 -9.00 25.52 12.97
CA ALA A 179 -9.95 26.61 13.26
C ALA A 179 -11.26 26.47 12.48
N ALA A 180 -11.18 26.10 11.20
CA ALA A 180 -12.37 25.85 10.39
C ALA A 180 -13.14 24.61 10.88
N ALA A 181 -12.45 23.55 11.32
CA ALA A 181 -13.10 22.39 11.90
C ALA A 181 -13.84 22.72 13.22
N ALA A 182 -13.35 23.67 14.01
CA ALA A 182 -14.00 24.12 15.22
C ALA A 182 -15.34 24.79 14.94
N GLN A 183 -15.52 25.41 13.78
CA GLN A 183 -16.81 25.98 13.35
C GLN A 183 -17.82 24.89 12.92
N GLU A 184 -17.35 23.68 12.57
CA GLU A 184 -18.26 22.53 12.33
C GLU A 184 -18.75 21.88 13.63
N GLY A 185 -18.10 22.15 14.75
CA GLY A 185 -18.44 21.66 16.08
C GLY A 185 -17.30 20.91 16.79
N PRO A 186 -17.46 20.65 18.09
CA PRO A 186 -16.41 20.15 18.96
C PRO A 186 -15.88 18.76 18.54
N ARG A 187 -16.76 17.88 18.03
CA ARG A 187 -16.39 16.55 17.52
C ARG A 187 -15.47 16.61 16.31
N ALA A 188 -15.77 17.51 15.36
CA ALA A 188 -14.94 17.69 14.16
C ALA A 188 -13.58 18.31 14.52
N ALA A 189 -13.59 19.32 15.38
CA ALA A 189 -12.39 19.95 15.91
C ALA A 189 -11.46 18.94 16.58
N LEU A 190 -12.00 18.15 17.52
CA LEU A 190 -11.24 17.13 18.24
C LEU A 190 -10.68 16.07 17.30
N ALA A 191 -11.45 15.61 16.33
CA ALA A 191 -11.02 14.57 15.39
C ALA A 191 -9.80 14.99 14.56
N LEU A 192 -9.79 16.22 14.03
CA LEU A 192 -8.65 16.75 13.28
C LEU A 192 -7.48 17.11 14.18
N ARG A 193 -7.74 17.61 15.40
CA ARG A 193 -6.69 17.89 16.38
C ARG A 193 -5.96 16.61 16.78
N LEU A 194 -6.66 15.51 17.05
CA LEU A 194 -6.05 14.21 17.34
C LEU A 194 -5.25 13.67 16.14
N ALA A 195 -5.74 13.84 14.91
CA ALA A 195 -4.99 13.46 13.72
C ALA A 195 -3.68 14.23 13.58
N ALA A 196 -3.66 15.52 13.92
CA ALA A 196 -2.48 16.38 13.85
C ALA A 196 -1.53 16.14 15.05
N VAL A 197 -2.04 16.23 16.27
CA VAL A 197 -1.20 16.22 17.49
C VAL A 197 -0.69 14.81 17.84
N ALA A 198 -1.56 13.80 17.82
CA ALA A 198 -1.14 12.42 18.08
C ALA A 198 -0.41 11.79 16.89
N GLY A 199 -0.47 12.40 15.72
CA GLY A 199 0.08 11.84 14.48
C GLY A 199 -0.50 10.47 14.12
N ALA A 200 -1.72 10.17 14.56
CA ALA A 200 -2.37 8.88 14.38
C ALA A 200 -2.89 8.70 12.94
N ARG A 201 -2.97 7.44 12.48
CA ARG A 201 -3.61 7.13 11.18
C ARG A 201 -5.11 7.35 11.28
N SER A 202 -5.77 7.73 10.18
CA SER A 202 -7.22 7.95 10.18
C SER A 202 -8.02 6.78 10.75
N ALA A 203 -7.62 5.56 10.45
CA ALA A 203 -8.25 4.34 10.98
C ALA A 203 -8.03 4.15 12.50
N GLU A 204 -6.97 4.70 13.05
CA GLU A 204 -6.65 4.70 14.48
C GLU A 204 -7.45 5.80 15.20
N VAL A 205 -7.44 7.03 14.65
CA VAL A 205 -8.18 8.17 15.23
C VAL A 205 -9.67 7.85 15.44
N VAL A 206 -10.32 7.28 14.43
CA VAL A 206 -11.75 6.96 14.53
C VAL A 206 -12.06 5.77 15.45
N ALA A 207 -11.06 4.97 15.83
CA ALA A 207 -11.21 3.82 16.70
C ALA A 207 -10.81 4.09 18.17
N LEU A 208 -10.57 5.35 18.53
CA LEU A 208 -10.25 5.74 19.90
C LEU A 208 -11.48 5.58 20.80
N ARG A 209 -11.23 5.11 22.02
CA ARG A 209 -12.22 5.01 23.10
C ARG A 209 -11.90 5.99 24.21
N TRP A 210 -12.86 6.27 25.04
CA TRP A 210 -12.66 7.15 26.19
C TRP A 210 -11.63 6.59 27.19
N ASP A 211 -11.62 5.26 27.37
CA ASP A 211 -10.67 4.54 28.25
C ASP A 211 -9.25 4.42 27.68
N ASP A 212 -9.02 4.86 26.46
CA ASP A 212 -7.67 4.98 25.91
C ASP A 212 -6.89 6.18 26.50
N LEU A 213 -7.58 7.15 27.11
CA LEU A 213 -6.96 8.31 27.74
C LEU A 213 -6.80 8.08 29.25
N SER A 214 -5.57 8.22 29.75
CA SER A 214 -5.24 8.20 31.17
C SER A 214 -4.36 9.41 31.49
N GLY A 215 -4.90 10.41 32.18
CA GLY A 215 -4.24 11.70 32.37
C GLY A 215 -3.95 12.37 31.03
N ASP A 216 -2.71 12.62 30.73
CA ASP A 216 -2.24 13.17 29.46
C ASP A 216 -1.78 12.10 28.45
N ARG A 217 -1.92 10.81 28.77
CA ARG A 217 -1.42 9.67 28.00
C ARG A 217 -2.54 9.03 27.20
N LEU A 218 -2.46 9.13 25.87
CA LEU A 218 -3.37 8.48 24.94
C LEU A 218 -2.74 7.19 24.38
N THR A 219 -3.37 6.06 24.62
CA THR A 219 -2.91 4.74 24.14
C THR A 219 -3.65 4.36 22.86
N ILE A 220 -2.93 4.16 21.77
CA ILE A 220 -3.46 3.80 20.46
C ILE A 220 -3.20 2.32 20.22
N THR A 221 -4.27 1.52 20.35
CA THR A 221 -4.22 0.05 20.24
C THR A 221 -4.97 -0.49 19.03
N ARG A 222 -5.96 0.27 18.53
CA ARG A 222 -6.98 -0.21 17.59
C ARG A 222 -6.97 0.55 16.28
N GLN A 223 -7.60 -0.06 15.29
CA GLN A 223 -7.92 0.58 14.02
C GLN A 223 -9.28 0.10 13.50
N ARG A 224 -10.03 1.03 12.90
CA ARG A 224 -11.29 0.72 12.24
C ARG A 224 -11.10 0.57 10.74
N HIS A 225 -11.51 -0.56 10.22
CA HIS A 225 -11.65 -0.81 8.80
C HIS A 225 -13.12 -0.89 8.41
N SER A 226 -13.42 -0.66 7.15
CA SER A 226 -14.75 -0.87 6.59
C SER A 226 -14.70 -2.00 5.58
N GLN A 227 -15.57 -2.99 5.74
CA GLN A 227 -15.76 -4.05 4.76
C GLN A 227 -17.26 -4.17 4.45
N ARG A 228 -17.63 -3.94 3.18
CA ARG A 228 -19.03 -4.01 2.74
C ARG A 228 -20.01 -3.24 3.67
N ARG A 229 -19.65 -2.01 4.08
CA ARG A 229 -20.39 -1.13 5.00
C ARG A 229 -20.37 -1.54 6.47
N THR A 230 -19.79 -2.66 6.86
CA THR A 230 -19.63 -3.09 8.25
C THR A 230 -18.33 -2.56 8.84
N ALA A 231 -18.39 -2.09 10.10
CA ALA A 231 -17.20 -1.73 10.86
C ALA A 231 -16.47 -3.00 11.32
N ILE A 232 -15.15 -3.07 11.04
CA ILE A 232 -14.30 -4.11 11.59
C ILE A 232 -13.26 -3.42 12.47
N ILE A 233 -13.37 -3.65 13.78
CA ILE A 233 -12.39 -3.18 14.74
C ILE A 233 -11.29 -4.24 14.87
N ARG A 234 -10.05 -3.80 14.82
CA ARG A 234 -8.88 -4.62 15.08
C ARG A 234 -8.15 -4.09 16.27
N GLU A 235 -7.92 -4.93 17.24
CA GLU A 235 -7.23 -4.63 18.50
C GLU A 235 -5.71 -4.49 18.33
N GLN A 236 -5.19 -4.61 17.11
CA GLN A 236 -3.78 -4.39 16.78
C GLN A 236 -3.65 -3.40 15.63
N THR A 237 -2.67 -2.49 15.74
CA THR A 237 -2.31 -1.59 14.65
C THR A 237 -1.63 -2.37 13.52
N LYS A 238 -1.50 -1.77 12.33
CA LYS A 238 -0.90 -2.41 11.14
C LYS A 238 0.52 -2.94 11.38
N THR A 239 1.25 -2.34 12.34
CA THR A 239 2.61 -2.71 12.75
C THR A 239 2.65 -3.67 13.94
N GLY A 240 1.48 -4.15 14.41
CA GLY A 240 1.37 -5.18 15.45
C GLY A 240 1.56 -4.70 16.88
N GLY A 241 1.81 -3.40 17.13
CA GLY A 241 2.07 -2.86 18.46
C GLY A 241 1.07 -1.78 18.88
N SER A 242 0.80 -1.69 20.19
CA SER A 242 0.22 -0.52 20.82
C SER A 242 1.30 0.55 21.02
N ARG A 243 0.88 1.82 21.08
CA ARG A 243 1.76 2.92 21.48
C ARG A 243 1.01 3.94 22.32
N THR A 244 1.72 4.55 23.24
CA THR A 244 1.19 5.64 24.06
C THR A 244 1.83 6.94 23.62
N VAL A 245 1.03 7.97 23.43
CA VAL A 245 1.46 9.32 23.08
C VAL A 245 1.05 10.29 24.20
N VAL A 246 1.94 11.18 24.60
CA VAL A 246 1.61 12.26 25.53
C VAL A 246 0.95 13.40 24.76
N LEU A 247 -0.18 13.89 25.25
CA LEU A 247 -0.94 14.99 24.67
C LEU A 247 -0.67 16.30 25.42
N ASP A 248 -0.83 17.41 24.73
CA ASP A 248 -0.84 18.74 25.35
C ASP A 248 -2.15 18.97 26.14
N ALA A 249 -2.08 19.86 27.12
CA ALA A 249 -3.21 20.16 28.03
C ALA A 249 -4.47 20.61 27.29
N ALA A 250 -4.33 21.39 26.22
CA ALA A 250 -5.46 21.85 25.43
C ALA A 250 -6.17 20.72 24.65
N THR A 251 -5.39 19.70 24.21
CA THR A 251 -5.97 18.51 23.57
C THR A 251 -6.69 17.64 24.58
N VAL A 252 -6.14 17.46 25.79
CA VAL A 252 -6.78 16.72 26.89
C VAL A 252 -8.11 17.39 27.29
N GLU A 253 -8.09 18.72 27.47
CA GLU A 253 -9.31 19.48 27.80
C GLU A 253 -10.36 19.38 26.67
N ALA A 254 -9.98 19.44 25.42
CA ALA A 254 -10.89 19.25 24.29
C ALA A 254 -11.54 17.85 24.29
N ILE A 255 -10.80 16.80 24.68
CA ILE A 255 -11.34 15.44 24.86
C ILE A 255 -12.40 15.44 25.97
N HIS A 256 -12.08 15.99 27.14
CA HIS A 256 -13.00 16.05 28.28
C HIS A 256 -14.25 16.91 27.99
N ALA A 257 -14.08 18.05 27.34
CA ALA A 257 -15.18 18.93 26.94
C ALA A 257 -16.15 18.23 25.99
N TRP A 258 -15.61 17.50 24.98
CA TRP A 258 -16.43 16.73 24.06
C TRP A 258 -17.10 15.53 24.76
N HIS A 259 -16.42 14.86 25.71
CA HIS A 259 -17.00 13.78 26.49
C HIS A 259 -18.24 14.27 27.25
N ARG A 260 -18.12 15.35 28.01
CA ARG A 260 -19.25 15.95 28.75
C ARG A 260 -20.43 16.30 27.82
N ALA A 261 -20.13 16.98 26.70
CA ALA A 261 -21.18 17.35 25.73
C ALA A 261 -21.84 16.12 25.08
N ALA A 262 -21.10 15.07 24.80
CA ALA A 262 -21.63 13.84 24.22
C ALA A 262 -22.55 13.09 25.19
N ASP A 263 -22.20 13.04 26.48
CA ASP A 263 -23.02 12.41 27.52
C ASP A 263 -24.32 13.17 27.76
N GLU A 264 -24.29 14.51 27.78
CA GLU A 264 -25.46 15.37 27.90
C GLU A 264 -26.49 15.15 26.75
N ILE A 265 -25.99 14.94 25.52
CA ILE A 265 -26.82 14.75 24.32
C ILE A 265 -27.43 13.34 24.29
N ALA A 266 -26.65 12.32 24.63
CA ALA A 266 -27.03 10.92 24.36
C ALA A 266 -27.83 10.27 25.47
N GLY A 267 -27.74 10.75 26.71
CA GLY A 267 -28.32 10.09 27.88
C GLY A 267 -27.77 8.68 28.14
N ALA A 268 -26.87 8.17 27.28
CA ALA A 268 -26.17 6.92 27.44
C ALA A 268 -24.78 7.04 26.84
N PRO A 269 -23.69 6.69 27.56
CA PRO A 269 -22.34 6.83 27.09
C PRO A 269 -22.05 5.87 25.91
N THR A 270 -21.53 6.40 24.83
CA THR A 270 -20.86 5.58 23.80
C THR A 270 -19.43 5.30 24.23
N VAL A 271 -18.92 4.11 23.95
CA VAL A 271 -17.52 3.77 24.26
C VAL A 271 -16.51 4.46 23.32
N TRP A 272 -16.97 4.95 22.16
CA TRP A 272 -16.12 5.50 21.11
C TRP A 272 -16.00 7.02 21.21
N MET A 273 -14.78 7.51 21.35
CA MET A 273 -14.48 8.94 21.56
C MET A 273 -15.06 9.86 20.48
N LEU A 274 -15.08 9.41 19.24
CA LEU A 274 -15.51 10.22 18.09
C LEU A 274 -16.83 9.76 17.44
N SER A 275 -17.62 8.94 18.13
CA SER A 275 -18.95 8.58 17.64
C SER A 275 -19.94 9.72 17.78
N GLU A 276 -21.04 9.65 17.01
CA GLU A 276 -22.22 10.42 17.30
C GLU A 276 -22.78 10.01 18.67
N PRO A 277 -23.29 10.94 19.47
CA PRO A 277 -23.94 10.59 20.71
C PRO A 277 -25.02 9.51 20.47
N GLY A 278 -25.00 8.45 21.31
CA GLY A 278 -25.88 7.30 21.16
C GLY A 278 -25.55 6.27 20.08
N ALA A 279 -24.51 6.49 19.26
CA ALA A 279 -24.10 5.51 18.27
C ALA A 279 -23.28 4.36 18.89
N SER A 280 -23.60 3.13 18.51
CA SER A 280 -22.91 1.91 18.97
C SER A 280 -21.58 1.64 18.25
N GLU A 281 -21.39 2.22 17.05
CA GLU A 281 -20.19 2.02 16.22
C GLU A 281 -19.36 3.29 16.11
N PRO A 282 -18.02 3.18 15.96
CA PRO A 282 -17.18 4.34 15.70
C PRO A 282 -17.42 4.89 14.29
N PRO A 283 -17.13 6.19 14.04
CA PRO A 283 -17.27 6.77 12.71
C PRO A 283 -16.31 6.14 11.72
N SER A 284 -16.65 6.18 10.43
CA SER A 284 -15.77 5.63 9.40
C SER A 284 -14.54 6.52 9.16
N PRO A 285 -13.39 5.97 8.72
CA PRO A 285 -12.26 6.79 8.26
C PRO A 285 -12.65 7.75 7.11
N ARG A 286 -13.69 7.41 6.36
CA ARG A 286 -14.27 8.25 5.32
C ARG A 286 -14.91 9.52 5.90
N TRP A 287 -15.62 9.41 7.01
CA TRP A 287 -16.17 10.57 7.73
C TRP A 287 -15.06 11.55 8.13
N LEU A 288 -13.97 11.07 8.73
CA LEU A 288 -12.86 11.90 9.13
C LEU A 288 -12.20 12.61 7.92
N TYR A 289 -12.08 11.90 6.80
CA TYR A 289 -11.61 12.49 5.56
C TYR A 289 -12.57 13.59 5.05
N GLU A 290 -13.87 13.39 5.14
CA GLU A 290 -14.87 14.38 4.74
C GLU A 290 -14.86 15.62 5.63
N VAL A 291 -14.69 15.46 6.95
CA VAL A 291 -14.45 16.57 7.89
C VAL A 291 -13.21 17.36 7.44
N PHE A 292 -12.11 16.70 7.16
CA PHE A 292 -10.87 17.35 6.70
C PHE A 292 -11.07 18.12 5.38
N VAL A 293 -11.81 17.55 4.43
CA VAL A 293 -12.07 18.21 3.14
C VAL A 293 -12.97 19.44 3.31
N ARG A 294 -14.00 19.37 4.14
CA ARG A 294 -14.89 20.51 4.43
C ARG A 294 -14.13 21.62 5.16
N ALA A 295 -13.40 21.28 6.21
CA ALA A 295 -12.58 22.24 6.95
C ALA A 295 -11.54 22.92 6.05
N GLY A 296 -10.86 22.17 5.20
CA GLY A 296 -9.93 22.72 4.23
C GLY A 296 -10.60 23.70 3.25
N ARG A 297 -11.78 23.34 2.73
CA ARG A 297 -12.56 24.24 1.87
C ARG A 297 -12.95 25.55 2.59
N SER A 298 -13.43 25.44 3.82
CA SER A 298 -13.79 26.61 4.64
C SER A 298 -12.59 27.51 4.95
N ALA A 299 -11.41 26.90 5.08
CA ALA A 299 -10.14 27.61 5.27
C ALA A 299 -9.51 28.16 3.97
N GLY A 300 -10.16 27.97 2.80
CA GLY A 300 -9.58 28.37 1.51
C GLY A 300 -8.40 27.52 1.05
N ILE A 301 -8.21 26.33 1.64
CA ILE A 301 -7.06 25.45 1.38
C ILE A 301 -7.51 24.31 0.45
N THR A 302 -6.77 24.12 -0.65
CA THR A 302 -7.03 23.02 -1.58
C THR A 302 -6.68 21.69 -0.90
N THR A 303 -7.68 20.79 -0.80
CA THR A 303 -7.56 19.46 -0.20
C THR A 303 -7.94 18.37 -1.18
N GLY A 304 -7.66 17.11 -0.82
CA GLY A 304 -7.99 15.95 -1.61
C GLY A 304 -6.99 15.66 -2.73
N ARG A 305 -7.47 15.27 -3.91
CA ARG A 305 -6.60 14.79 -5.00
C ARG A 305 -5.64 15.87 -5.53
N ALA A 306 -6.06 17.11 -5.53
CA ALA A 306 -5.29 18.24 -6.07
C ALA A 306 -4.49 19.01 -5.01
N GLY A 307 -4.72 18.73 -3.73
CA GLY A 307 -4.15 19.49 -2.62
C GLY A 307 -3.75 18.61 -1.43
N LEU A 308 -3.79 19.11 -0.22
CA LEU A 308 -3.48 18.38 1.00
C LEU A 308 -4.43 17.18 1.20
N VAL A 309 -3.94 16.10 1.75
CA VAL A 309 -4.74 14.97 2.17
C VAL A 309 -4.67 14.80 3.70
N LEU A 310 -5.67 14.18 4.29
CA LEU A 310 -5.74 13.98 5.75
C LEU A 310 -4.44 13.40 6.35
N HIS A 311 -3.75 12.51 5.62
CA HIS A 311 -2.51 11.93 6.08
C HIS A 311 -1.34 12.93 6.16
N ASP A 312 -1.46 14.07 5.47
CA ASP A 312 -0.46 15.14 5.52
C ASP A 312 -0.41 15.83 6.91
N LEU A 313 -1.50 15.76 7.71
CA LEU A 313 -1.45 16.20 9.12
C LEU A 313 -0.45 15.36 9.94
N ARG A 314 -0.40 14.05 9.71
CA ARG A 314 0.59 13.19 10.34
C ARG A 314 2.01 13.45 9.80
N HIS A 315 2.13 13.77 8.51
CA HIS A 315 3.41 14.20 7.95
C HIS A 315 3.88 15.53 8.55
N TRP A 316 2.95 16.47 8.77
CA TRP A 316 3.23 17.70 9.48
C TRP A 316 3.74 17.45 10.90
N ALA A 317 3.06 16.61 11.69
CA ALA A 317 3.49 16.27 13.06
C ALA A 317 4.91 15.70 13.07
N ALA A 318 5.23 14.79 12.14
CA ALA A 318 6.55 14.21 12.03
C ALA A 318 7.64 15.24 11.67
N SER A 319 7.39 16.01 10.58
CA SER A 319 8.36 16.97 10.07
C SER A 319 8.57 18.15 11.03
N THR A 320 7.53 18.59 11.74
CA THR A 320 7.64 19.63 12.75
C THR A 320 8.49 19.14 13.93
N ALA A 321 8.19 17.97 14.49
CA ALA A 321 8.97 17.42 15.60
C ALA A 321 10.46 17.23 15.24
N LEU A 322 10.77 16.75 14.04
CA LEU A 322 12.15 16.59 13.59
C LEU A 322 12.87 17.93 13.36
N ARG A 323 12.19 18.94 12.80
CA ARG A 323 12.74 20.31 12.65
C ARG A 323 13.00 20.97 13.99
N ASP A 324 12.15 20.67 14.99
CA ASP A 324 12.32 21.15 16.37
C ASP A 324 13.42 20.36 17.15
N GLY A 325 14.18 19.52 16.47
CA GLY A 325 15.32 18.79 17.04
C GLY A 325 14.94 17.57 17.87
N GLN A 326 13.69 17.09 17.79
CA GLN A 326 13.29 15.88 18.50
C GLN A 326 13.98 14.64 17.94
N ASP A 327 14.38 13.74 18.84
CA ASP A 327 15.05 12.49 18.46
C ASP A 327 14.21 11.65 17.46
N PRO A 328 14.78 11.25 16.33
CA PRO A 328 14.07 10.48 15.31
C PRO A 328 13.47 9.15 15.81
N VAL A 329 14.11 8.48 16.79
CA VAL A 329 13.60 7.23 17.36
C VAL A 329 12.33 7.51 18.16
N THR A 330 12.33 8.58 18.96
CA THR A 330 11.17 9.04 19.72
C THR A 330 10.02 9.44 18.79
N VAL A 331 10.30 10.19 17.72
CA VAL A 331 9.28 10.57 16.72
C VAL A 331 8.74 9.34 16.00
N ALA A 332 9.60 8.38 15.64
CA ALA A 332 9.18 7.12 15.03
C ALA A 332 8.25 6.32 15.95
N ALA A 333 8.61 6.19 17.24
CA ALA A 333 7.79 5.51 18.23
C ALA A 333 6.42 6.18 18.40
N ARG A 334 6.37 7.52 18.51
CA ARG A 334 5.13 8.30 18.59
C ARG A 334 4.21 8.03 17.41
N LEU A 335 4.75 7.94 16.19
CA LEU A 335 4.00 7.67 14.97
C LEU A 335 3.68 6.18 14.78
N GLY A 336 4.33 5.26 15.47
CA GLY A 336 4.27 3.82 15.19
C GLY A 336 4.88 3.49 13.83
N HIS A 337 6.05 4.06 13.53
CA HIS A 337 6.94 3.73 12.44
C HIS A 337 8.16 2.99 12.96
N SER A 338 8.84 2.20 12.10
CA SER A 338 10.23 1.88 12.39
C SER A 338 11.11 3.13 12.17
N PRO A 339 12.20 3.31 12.93
CA PRO A 339 13.16 4.41 12.71
C PRO A 339 13.64 4.48 11.27
N GLU A 340 13.90 3.35 10.64
CA GLU A 340 14.27 3.21 9.23
C GLU A 340 13.21 3.81 8.26
N THR A 341 11.92 3.55 8.55
CA THR A 341 10.82 4.12 7.76
C THR A 341 10.76 5.63 7.93
N LEU A 342 10.95 6.13 9.15
CA LEU A 342 10.96 7.57 9.43
C LEU A 342 12.13 8.24 8.69
N LEU A 343 13.35 7.78 8.87
CA LEU A 343 14.54 8.33 8.22
C LEU A 343 14.43 8.33 6.70
N ARG A 344 13.92 7.26 6.10
CA ARG A 344 13.72 7.20 4.65
C ARG A 344 12.73 8.25 4.13
N VAL A 345 11.71 8.58 4.91
CA VAL A 345 10.64 9.53 4.49
C VAL A 345 11.04 10.97 4.80
N TYR A 346 11.79 11.21 5.88
CA TYR A 346 12.07 12.53 6.43
C TYR A 346 13.59 12.83 6.50
N ALA A 347 14.41 12.20 5.66
CA ALA A 347 15.85 12.40 5.65
C ALA A 347 16.27 13.88 5.56
N GLN A 348 15.56 14.67 4.73
CA GLN A 348 15.85 16.09 4.56
C GLN A 348 15.68 16.92 5.83
N GLU A 349 14.69 16.59 6.68
CA GLU A 349 14.46 17.27 7.95
C GLU A 349 15.55 16.95 8.97
N VAL A 350 16.05 15.72 8.93
CA VAL A 350 17.15 15.29 9.80
C VAL A 350 18.46 15.95 9.38
N GLU A 351 18.72 16.13 8.09
CA GLU A 351 19.90 16.82 7.55
C GLU A 351 19.94 18.30 7.96
N GLN A 352 18.80 18.98 7.99
CA GLN A 352 18.71 20.39 8.42
C GLN A 352 19.06 20.60 9.91
N GLY A 353 19.08 19.54 10.72
CA GLY A 353 19.48 19.59 12.13
C GLY A 353 20.98 19.73 12.40
N GLN A 354 21.85 19.68 11.39
CA GLN A 354 23.31 19.75 11.57
C GLN A 354 23.79 21.06 12.22
N GLU A 355 23.16 22.18 11.90
CA GLU A 355 23.46 23.48 12.52
C GLU A 355 23.14 23.47 14.02
N GLY A 356 22.01 22.85 14.40
CA GLY A 356 21.63 22.67 15.79
C GLY A 356 22.61 21.75 16.56
N VAL A 357 23.13 20.72 15.92
CA VAL A 357 24.16 19.84 16.50
C VAL A 357 25.45 20.64 16.78
N ALA A 358 25.90 21.43 15.79
CA ALA A 358 27.09 22.25 15.93
C ALA A 358 26.93 23.28 17.09
N ALA A 359 25.80 23.98 17.14
CA ALA A 359 25.50 24.92 18.22
C ALA A 359 25.44 24.24 19.60
N SER A 360 24.82 23.05 19.70
CA SER A 360 24.75 22.27 20.95
C SER A 360 26.09 21.80 21.43
N LEU A 361 26.99 21.40 20.51
CA LEU A 361 28.36 21.03 20.89
C LEU A 361 29.17 22.23 21.33
N ALA A 362 29.09 23.35 20.59
CA ALA A 362 29.79 24.59 20.95
C ALA A 362 29.38 25.09 22.34
N SER A 363 28.10 25.13 22.67
CA SER A 363 27.60 25.58 23.98
C SER A 363 28.07 24.75 25.16
N ARG A 364 28.49 23.49 24.93
CA ARG A 364 29.03 22.60 25.98
C ARG A 364 30.54 22.69 26.12
N LEU A 365 31.22 23.24 25.11
CA LEU A 365 32.68 23.44 25.17
C LEU A 365 33.03 24.81 25.70
N ASP A 366 32.15 25.79 25.50
CA ASP A 366 32.36 27.20 25.87
C ASP A 366 31.72 27.56 27.26
N GLY A 367 31.00 26.65 27.89
CA GLY A 367 30.38 26.77 29.23
C GLY A 367 31.08 25.90 30.25
#